data_b1ef369d296359f50341ab4dba84d7e4
#
_entry.id   b1ef369d296359f50341ab4dba84d7e4
#
_cell.length_a   1.000
_cell.length_b   1.000
_cell.length_c   1.000
_cell.angle_alpha   90.00
_cell.angle_beta   90.00
_cell.angle_gamma   90.00
#
_symmetry.space_group_name_H-M   'P 1'
#
loop_
_entity.id
_entity.type
_entity.pdbx_description
1 polymer ?
#
loop_
_entity_poly.entity_id
_entity_poly.type
_entity_poly.pdbx_seq_one_letter_code
_entity_poly.pdbx_strand_id
1 'polypeptide(L)'
;GVLDLDRIGALDPHHPLTTSFLFGSQELYDWVDGNHRVRMMRTEHTNDPGLIAQQRLMVSVNTALEVDLFGQANASRINARIFSGFGGQTDFIVGAIHCPGGQSFIALRSWHPKADVSTIVPLLDEPVTSFQQSAIVTEQGVAELFGYSQQAQARHLIRDAAHPRVKDELWEEARELGLA
;
A
#
# COMPACT_ATOMS: atom_id res chain seq x y z
N GLY A 1 0.38 -14.80 -3.85
CA GLY A 1 -0.51 -13.94 -4.62
C GLY A 1 -0.61 -14.27 -6.10
N VAL A 2 0.43 -14.02 -6.92
CA VAL A 2 0.31 -14.18 -8.38
C VAL A 2 -0.01 -15.62 -8.80
N LEU A 3 0.56 -16.60 -8.14
CA LEU A 3 0.28 -18.03 -8.40
C LEU A 3 -1.17 -18.38 -8.09
N ASP A 4 -1.74 -17.82 -7.03
CA ASP A 4 -3.15 -18.05 -6.66
C ASP A 4 -4.09 -17.40 -7.67
N LEU A 5 -3.74 -16.20 -8.17
CA LEU A 5 -4.50 -15.55 -9.25
C LEU A 5 -4.46 -16.32 -10.56
N ASP A 6 -3.30 -16.93 -10.89
CA ASP A 6 -3.18 -17.78 -12.07
C ASP A 6 -4.07 -19.01 -11.95
N ARG A 7 -4.06 -19.68 -10.80
CA ARG A 7 -4.87 -20.89 -10.53
C ARG A 7 -6.37 -20.68 -10.68
N ILE A 8 -6.86 -19.52 -10.29
CA ILE A 8 -8.28 -19.18 -10.44
C ILE A 8 -8.62 -18.51 -11.78
N GLY A 9 -7.64 -18.41 -12.69
CA GLY A 9 -7.85 -17.81 -14.02
C GLY A 9 -8.08 -16.32 -14.02
N ALA A 10 -7.63 -15.61 -12.96
CA ALA A 10 -7.81 -14.16 -12.84
C ALA A 10 -6.75 -13.34 -13.58
N LEU A 11 -5.70 -13.97 -14.10
CA LEU A 11 -4.66 -13.29 -14.87
C LEU A 11 -4.99 -13.33 -16.37
N ASP A 12 -4.87 -12.17 -17.03
CA ASP A 12 -5.02 -12.10 -18.47
C ASP A 12 -3.92 -12.94 -19.18
N PRO A 13 -4.31 -13.97 -19.95
CA PRO A 13 -3.34 -14.85 -20.60
C PRO A 13 -2.57 -14.16 -21.75
N HIS A 14 -3.05 -13.03 -22.25
CA HIS A 14 -2.47 -12.31 -23.39
C HIS A 14 -1.42 -11.27 -22.98
N HIS A 15 -1.32 -10.96 -21.68
CA HIS A 15 -0.35 -10.01 -21.17
C HIS A 15 0.76 -10.69 -20.36
N PRO A 16 2.03 -10.27 -20.55
CA PRO A 16 3.13 -10.80 -19.75
C PRO A 16 3.04 -10.31 -18.31
N LEU A 17 3.51 -11.15 -17.39
CA LEU A 17 3.70 -10.83 -15.98
C LEU A 17 5.11 -10.28 -15.79
N THR A 18 5.23 -8.96 -15.68
CA THR A 18 6.53 -8.29 -15.54
C THR A 18 6.90 -8.14 -14.09
N THR A 19 8.11 -8.53 -13.73
CA THR A 19 8.62 -8.43 -12.35
C THR A 19 10.13 -8.13 -12.35
N SER A 20 10.64 -7.54 -11.26
CA SER A 20 12.07 -7.31 -11.06
C SER A 20 12.70 -8.29 -10.07
N PHE A 21 11.89 -8.96 -9.25
CA PHE A 21 12.35 -9.98 -8.31
C PHE A 21 11.20 -10.92 -7.97
N LEU A 22 11.57 -12.05 -7.35
CA LEU A 22 10.62 -13.06 -6.88
C LEU A 22 10.88 -13.32 -5.40
N PHE A 23 9.80 -13.42 -4.63
CA PHE A 23 9.84 -13.80 -3.23
C PHE A 23 8.60 -14.64 -2.91
N GLY A 24 8.82 -15.87 -2.42
CA GLY A 24 7.70 -16.76 -2.10
C GLY A 24 8.13 -18.18 -1.80
N SER A 25 7.25 -19.12 -2.07
CA SER A 25 7.46 -20.56 -1.85
C SER A 25 8.24 -21.22 -2.99
N GLN A 26 8.77 -22.42 -2.76
CA GLN A 26 9.36 -23.25 -3.82
C GLN A 26 8.40 -23.43 -4.98
N GLU A 27 7.14 -23.63 -4.70
CA GLU A 27 6.09 -23.79 -5.72
C GLU A 27 5.96 -22.57 -6.65
N LEU A 28 6.15 -21.34 -6.11
CA LEU A 28 6.21 -20.13 -6.96
C LEU A 28 7.42 -20.18 -7.88
N TYR A 29 8.58 -20.57 -7.38
CA TYR A 29 9.80 -20.65 -8.18
C TYR A 29 9.68 -21.73 -9.27
N ASP A 30 9.13 -22.90 -8.96
CA ASP A 30 8.88 -23.97 -9.91
C ASP A 30 7.87 -23.55 -11.00
N TRP A 31 6.84 -22.77 -10.62
CA TRP A 31 5.87 -22.23 -11.57
C TRP A 31 6.48 -21.17 -12.50
N VAL A 32 7.44 -20.40 -12.02
CA VAL A 32 8.12 -19.37 -12.84
C VAL A 32 9.15 -19.99 -13.77
N ASP A 33 9.78 -21.10 -13.38
CA ASP A 33 10.82 -21.73 -14.18
C ASP A 33 10.26 -22.20 -15.54
N GLY A 34 10.89 -21.72 -16.60
CA GLY A 34 10.43 -21.97 -17.97
C GLY A 34 9.09 -21.33 -18.36
N ASN A 35 8.46 -20.55 -17.49
CA ASN A 35 7.19 -19.89 -17.78
C ASN A 35 7.41 -18.65 -18.66
N HIS A 36 7.16 -18.79 -19.96
CA HIS A 36 7.35 -17.71 -20.94
C HIS A 36 6.43 -16.49 -20.77
N ARG A 37 5.40 -16.59 -19.92
CA ARG A 37 4.55 -15.45 -19.54
C ARG A 37 5.25 -14.53 -18.55
N VAL A 38 6.20 -15.03 -17.76
CA VAL A 38 6.94 -14.25 -16.76
C VAL A 38 8.14 -13.57 -17.41
N ARG A 39 8.22 -12.25 -17.29
CA ARG A 39 9.33 -11.43 -17.78
C ARG A 39 10.07 -10.80 -16.63
N MET A 40 11.29 -11.25 -16.39
CA MET A 40 12.20 -10.62 -15.44
C MET A 40 12.83 -9.40 -16.09
N MET A 41 12.64 -8.23 -15.50
CA MET A 41 13.18 -6.95 -15.97
C MET A 41 13.97 -6.28 -14.84
N ARG A 42 14.87 -5.37 -15.21
CA ARG A 42 15.59 -4.58 -14.20
C ARG A 42 14.65 -3.61 -13.50
N THR A 43 14.89 -3.34 -12.22
CA THR A 43 14.07 -2.46 -11.39
C THR A 43 13.89 -1.08 -11.98
N GLU A 44 14.91 -0.51 -12.63
CA GLU A 44 14.81 0.78 -13.33
C GLU A 44 13.74 0.82 -14.44
N HIS A 45 13.35 -0.35 -14.95
CA HIS A 45 12.27 -0.46 -15.93
C HIS A 45 10.92 -0.73 -15.27
N THR A 46 10.87 -1.66 -14.30
CA THR A 46 9.61 -2.01 -13.62
C THR A 46 9.09 -0.89 -12.75
N ASN A 47 9.98 -0.07 -12.20
CA ASN A 47 9.69 1.00 -11.26
C ASN A 47 9.75 2.40 -11.89
N ASP A 48 9.81 2.51 -13.22
CA ASP A 48 9.75 3.80 -13.89
C ASP A 48 8.32 4.39 -13.80
N PRO A 49 8.09 5.49 -13.06
CA PRO A 49 6.76 6.07 -12.91
C PRO A 49 6.15 6.48 -14.24
N GLY A 50 6.97 6.89 -15.23
CA GLY A 50 6.53 7.25 -16.57
C GLY A 50 5.98 6.04 -17.33
N LEU A 51 6.62 4.88 -17.20
CA LEU A 51 6.14 3.62 -17.81
C LEU A 51 4.89 3.10 -17.08
N ILE A 52 4.86 3.22 -15.76
CA ILE A 52 3.69 2.84 -14.94
C ILE A 52 2.47 3.69 -15.32
N ALA A 53 2.66 5.00 -15.49
CA ALA A 53 1.59 5.93 -15.86
C ALA A 53 0.99 5.67 -17.27
N GLN A 54 1.70 4.97 -18.14
CA GLN A 54 1.22 4.58 -19.46
C GLN A 54 0.28 3.36 -19.43
N GLN A 55 0.20 2.66 -18.31
CA GLN A 55 -0.71 1.54 -18.18
C GLN A 55 -2.15 2.04 -18.13
N ARG A 56 -3.09 1.22 -18.58
CA ARG A 56 -4.51 1.57 -18.54
C ARG A 56 -5.09 1.21 -17.18
N LEU A 57 -5.75 2.17 -16.52
CA LEU A 57 -6.42 1.97 -15.22
C LEU A 57 -5.48 1.31 -14.19
N MET A 58 -4.27 1.84 -14.08
CA MET A 58 -3.25 1.28 -13.19
C MET A 58 -3.74 1.22 -11.75
N VAL A 59 -3.64 0.06 -11.15
CA VAL A 59 -3.88 -0.13 -9.72
C VAL A 59 -2.57 -0.49 -9.05
N SER A 60 -2.10 0.38 -8.16
CA SER A 60 -0.93 0.14 -7.31
C SER A 60 -1.39 -0.34 -5.94
N VAL A 61 -0.86 -1.45 -5.46
CA VAL A 61 -1.11 -1.97 -4.11
C VAL A 61 0.21 -2.14 -3.39
N ASN A 62 0.41 -1.37 -2.33
CA ASN A 62 1.59 -1.43 -1.47
C ASN A 62 1.16 -1.76 -0.05
N THR A 63 2.13 -2.02 0.82
CA THR A 63 1.87 -2.20 2.26
C THR A 63 2.71 -1.23 3.07
N ALA A 64 2.32 -1.01 4.33
CA ALA A 64 3.04 -0.20 5.29
C ALA A 64 3.09 -0.90 6.65
N LEU A 65 3.95 -0.42 7.53
CA LEU A 65 4.00 -0.82 8.94
C LEU A 65 2.87 -0.14 9.72
N GLU A 66 2.64 1.15 9.42
CA GLU A 66 1.64 2.01 10.05
C GLU A 66 1.25 3.19 9.15
N VAL A 67 0.09 3.77 9.42
CA VAL A 67 -0.47 4.94 8.72
C VAL A 67 -1.05 5.89 9.77
N ASP A 68 -0.78 7.20 9.64
CA ASP A 68 -1.31 8.20 10.55
C ASP A 68 -2.62 8.86 10.05
N LEU A 69 -3.22 9.70 10.91
CA LEU A 69 -4.47 10.40 10.60
C LEU A 69 -4.33 11.47 9.52
N PHE A 70 -3.10 11.82 9.12
CA PHE A 70 -2.80 12.67 7.97
C PHE A 70 -2.66 11.88 6.67
N GLY A 71 -2.85 10.55 6.73
CA GLY A 71 -2.72 9.66 5.60
C GLY A 71 -1.28 9.37 5.19
N GLN A 72 -0.29 9.67 6.04
CA GLN A 72 1.09 9.33 5.79
C GLN A 72 1.37 7.87 6.17
N ALA A 73 2.23 7.20 5.41
CA ALA A 73 2.54 5.79 5.61
C ALA A 73 4.03 5.58 5.90
N ASN A 74 4.32 4.86 6.97
CA ASN A 74 5.66 4.39 7.30
C ASN A 74 5.84 2.96 6.78
N ALA A 75 6.73 2.78 5.81
CA ALA A 75 7.05 1.47 5.23
C ALA A 75 8.47 0.98 5.56
N SER A 76 9.26 1.75 6.33
CA SER A 76 10.71 1.51 6.38
C SER A 76 11.35 1.59 7.76
N ARG A 77 10.68 2.13 8.77
CA ARG A 77 11.29 2.37 10.09
C ARG A 77 10.51 1.77 11.23
N ILE A 78 11.23 1.34 12.26
CA ILE A 78 10.68 0.89 13.55
C ILE A 78 11.59 1.44 14.64
N ASN A 79 11.05 2.22 15.58
CA ASN A 79 11.78 2.85 16.68
C ASN A 79 13.02 3.64 16.18
N ALA A 80 12.80 4.54 15.22
CA ALA A 80 13.82 5.37 14.55
C ALA A 80 14.93 4.59 13.79
N ARG A 81 14.83 3.28 13.70
CA ARG A 81 15.80 2.44 12.99
C ARG A 81 15.26 1.99 11.65
N ILE A 82 16.12 1.97 10.64
CA ILE A 82 15.77 1.43 9.34
C ILE A 82 15.49 -0.07 9.50
N PHE A 83 14.25 -0.48 9.25
CA PHE A 83 13.82 -1.88 9.19
C PHE A 83 14.04 -2.44 7.79
N SER A 84 13.69 -1.65 6.77
CA SER A 84 13.90 -1.97 5.35
C SER A 84 14.03 -0.68 4.54
N GLY A 85 14.43 -0.77 3.28
CA GLY A 85 14.19 0.30 2.32
C GLY A 85 12.68 0.44 2.05
N PHE A 86 12.24 1.59 1.59
CA PHE A 86 10.84 1.83 1.19
C PHE A 86 10.47 1.13 -0.15
N GLY A 87 11.44 0.55 -0.85
CA GLY A 87 11.22 -0.17 -2.11
C GLY A 87 10.67 0.71 -3.22
N GLY A 88 9.79 0.14 -4.04
CA GLY A 88 9.15 0.83 -5.16
C GLY A 88 7.84 1.54 -4.82
N GLN A 89 7.50 1.70 -3.54
CA GLN A 89 6.22 2.28 -3.13
C GLN A 89 5.96 3.64 -3.76
N THR A 90 6.93 4.56 -3.70
CA THR A 90 6.83 5.90 -4.27
C THR A 90 6.63 5.85 -5.79
N ASP A 91 7.39 5.03 -6.48
CA ASP A 91 7.35 4.90 -7.94
C ASP A 91 5.96 4.46 -8.42
N PHE A 92 5.41 3.43 -7.79
CA PHE A 92 4.11 2.89 -8.15
C PHE A 92 2.95 3.79 -7.75
N ILE A 93 3.00 4.47 -6.60
CA ILE A 93 1.98 5.45 -6.21
C ILE A 93 1.96 6.62 -7.20
N VAL A 94 3.13 7.21 -7.50
CA VAL A 94 3.25 8.33 -8.44
C VAL A 94 2.80 7.91 -9.84
N GLY A 95 3.25 6.75 -10.32
CA GLY A 95 2.84 6.24 -11.63
C GLY A 95 1.33 5.99 -11.72
N ALA A 96 0.72 5.40 -10.69
CA ALA A 96 -0.72 5.14 -10.66
C ALA A 96 -1.55 6.43 -10.63
N ILE A 97 -1.14 7.43 -9.84
CA ILE A 97 -1.86 8.72 -9.78
C ILE A 97 -1.81 9.48 -11.11
N HIS A 98 -0.70 9.37 -11.86
CA HIS A 98 -0.58 10.01 -13.17
C HIS A 98 -1.23 9.19 -14.30
N CYS A 99 -1.62 7.96 -14.05
CA CYS A 99 -2.38 7.14 -15.00
C CYS A 99 -3.83 7.60 -15.04
N PRO A 100 -4.44 7.86 -16.22
CA PRO A 100 -5.86 8.18 -16.30
C PRO A 100 -6.73 7.08 -15.70
N GLY A 101 -7.50 7.43 -14.66
CA GLY A 101 -8.33 6.49 -13.89
C GLY A 101 -7.53 5.53 -12.99
N GLY A 102 -6.23 5.78 -12.81
CA GLY A 102 -5.38 4.99 -11.93
C GLY A 102 -5.68 5.24 -10.46
N GLN A 103 -5.36 4.26 -9.62
CA GLN A 103 -5.56 4.29 -8.19
C GLN A 103 -4.36 3.68 -7.45
N SER A 104 -4.07 4.20 -6.27
CA SER A 104 -3.02 3.67 -5.41
C SER A 104 -3.56 3.35 -4.03
N PHE A 105 -3.29 2.14 -3.56
CA PHE A 105 -3.73 1.64 -2.27
C PHE A 105 -2.54 1.28 -1.38
N ILE A 106 -2.67 1.58 -0.08
CA ILE A 106 -1.87 0.98 0.97
C ILE A 106 -2.76 -0.04 1.68
N ALA A 107 -2.37 -1.31 1.63
CA ALA A 107 -3.10 -2.41 2.25
C ALA A 107 -2.31 -2.98 3.42
N LEU A 108 -2.90 -2.96 4.61
CA LEU A 108 -2.28 -3.47 5.82
C LEU A 108 -3.35 -4.02 6.77
N ARG A 109 -2.95 -4.81 7.77
CA ARG A 109 -3.87 -5.18 8.86
C ARG A 109 -4.08 -3.99 9.78
N SER A 110 -5.28 -3.77 10.26
CA SER A 110 -5.57 -2.70 11.24
C SER A 110 -4.94 -2.94 12.62
N TRP A 111 -4.51 -4.17 12.89
CA TRP A 111 -3.87 -4.59 14.14
C TRP A 111 -2.68 -5.50 13.89
N HIS A 112 -1.53 -5.19 14.48
CA HIS A 112 -0.34 -6.03 14.39
C HIS A 112 -0.36 -7.12 15.46
N PRO A 113 -0.62 -8.40 15.14
CA PRO A 113 -0.95 -9.43 16.12
C PRO A 113 0.20 -9.82 17.06
N LYS A 114 1.45 -9.67 16.61
CA LYS A 114 2.63 -10.02 17.44
C LYS A 114 3.07 -8.88 18.34
N ALA A 115 2.99 -7.64 17.87
CA ALA A 115 3.34 -6.46 18.66
C ALA A 115 2.15 -5.99 19.52
N ASP A 116 0.95 -6.49 19.26
CA ASP A 116 -0.31 -6.14 19.91
C ASP A 116 -0.62 -4.64 19.90
N VAL A 117 -0.41 -4.01 18.73
CA VAL A 117 -0.60 -2.57 18.54
C VAL A 117 -1.43 -2.27 17.28
N SER A 118 -2.08 -1.09 17.28
CA SER A 118 -2.74 -0.55 16.08
C SER A 118 -1.72 -0.18 15.01
N THR A 119 -2.10 -0.33 13.75
CA THR A 119 -1.34 0.15 12.59
C THR A 119 -1.90 1.46 12.04
N ILE A 120 -3.08 1.87 12.50
CA ILE A 120 -3.57 3.23 12.29
C ILE A 120 -3.26 3.99 13.58
N VAL A 121 -2.45 5.04 13.46
CA VAL A 121 -1.91 5.82 14.59
C VAL A 121 -2.29 7.29 14.46
N PRO A 122 -2.29 8.08 15.55
CA PRO A 122 -2.62 9.49 15.49
C PRO A 122 -1.65 10.29 14.62
N LEU A 123 -0.37 10.09 14.84
CA LEU A 123 0.74 10.77 14.16
C LEU A 123 1.94 9.83 14.08
N LEU A 124 2.59 9.78 12.93
CA LEU A 124 3.86 9.10 12.79
C LEU A 124 4.96 9.89 13.50
N ASP A 125 5.71 9.22 14.34
CA ASP A 125 6.91 9.77 15.00
C ASP A 125 8.20 9.45 14.24
N GLU A 126 8.07 8.78 13.12
CA GLU A 126 9.17 8.38 12.24
C GLU A 126 9.31 9.31 11.03
N PRO A 127 10.53 9.61 10.56
CA PRO A 127 10.72 10.33 9.32
C PRO A 127 10.29 9.48 8.14
N VAL A 128 9.31 9.96 7.39
CA VAL A 128 8.76 9.28 6.21
C VAL A 128 8.74 10.20 4.99
N THR A 129 8.67 9.62 3.80
CA THR A 129 8.43 10.37 2.57
C THR A 129 6.93 10.51 2.39
N SER A 130 6.45 11.75 2.34
CA SER A 130 5.04 12.04 2.09
C SER A 130 4.71 11.85 0.61
N PHE A 131 3.66 11.10 0.31
CA PHE A 131 3.05 10.97 -1.02
C PHE A 131 1.56 10.68 -0.85
N GLN A 132 0.80 10.91 -1.92
CA GLN A 132 -0.65 10.76 -1.90
C GLN A 132 -1.04 9.39 -2.43
N GLN A 133 -1.69 8.59 -1.61
CA GLN A 133 -2.40 7.39 -2.02
C GLN A 133 -3.89 7.66 -2.16
N SER A 134 -4.57 6.82 -2.95
CA SER A 134 -6.01 6.95 -3.17
C SER A 134 -6.80 6.52 -1.94
N ALA A 135 -6.41 5.43 -1.30
CA ALA A 135 -7.07 4.91 -0.11
C ALA A 135 -6.16 4.01 0.74
N ILE A 136 -6.54 3.85 2.00
CA ILE A 136 -6.01 2.86 2.93
C ILE A 136 -7.00 1.71 3.05
N VAL A 137 -6.52 0.49 2.91
CA VAL A 137 -7.33 -0.73 2.97
C VAL A 137 -6.89 -1.59 4.14
N THR A 138 -7.84 -1.95 4.99
CA THR A 138 -7.62 -2.92 6.07
C THR A 138 -8.72 -3.99 6.04
N GLU A 139 -8.66 -4.98 6.91
CA GLU A 139 -9.76 -5.95 7.09
C GLU A 139 -11.03 -5.32 7.67
N GLN A 140 -10.96 -4.07 8.14
CA GLN A 140 -12.14 -3.33 8.63
C GLN A 140 -12.89 -2.65 7.47
N GLY A 141 -12.19 -2.27 6.40
CA GLY A 141 -12.77 -1.61 5.24
C GLY A 141 -11.77 -0.75 4.47
N VAL A 142 -12.29 0.22 3.73
CA VAL A 142 -11.55 1.11 2.84
C VAL A 142 -11.76 2.56 3.28
N ALA A 143 -10.67 3.23 3.68
CA ALA A 143 -10.66 4.66 3.96
C ALA A 143 -10.20 5.43 2.70
N GLU A 144 -11.12 6.08 2.02
CA GLU A 144 -10.82 6.92 0.86
C GLU A 144 -10.14 8.21 1.30
N LEU A 145 -9.02 8.57 0.65
CA LEU A 145 -8.21 9.74 0.99
C LEU A 145 -8.16 10.76 -0.14
N PHE A 146 -8.01 10.31 -1.38
CA PHE A 146 -7.80 11.19 -2.52
C PHE A 146 -9.01 12.10 -2.77
N GLY A 147 -8.75 13.40 -2.87
CA GLY A 147 -9.79 14.40 -3.12
C GLY A 147 -10.53 14.88 -1.86
N TYR A 148 -10.21 14.37 -0.68
CA TYR A 148 -10.83 14.77 0.59
C TYR A 148 -9.91 15.72 1.40
N SER A 149 -10.53 16.58 2.23
CA SER A 149 -9.80 17.40 3.20
C SER A 149 -9.16 16.52 4.27
N GLN A 150 -8.13 17.04 4.97
CA GLN A 150 -7.46 16.30 6.06
C GLN A 150 -8.44 15.81 7.12
N GLN A 151 -9.42 16.63 7.51
CA GLN A 151 -10.46 16.26 8.47
C GLN A 151 -11.35 15.11 7.94
N ALA A 152 -11.68 15.12 6.65
CA ALA A 152 -12.44 14.03 6.06
C ALA A 152 -11.61 12.75 5.94
N GLN A 153 -10.33 12.85 5.59
CA GLN A 153 -9.39 11.71 5.55
C GLN A 153 -9.24 11.07 6.93
N ALA A 154 -9.02 11.87 7.99
CA ALA A 154 -8.93 11.37 9.36
C ALA A 154 -10.22 10.63 9.77
N ARG A 155 -11.39 11.22 9.48
CA ARG A 155 -12.68 10.54 9.74
C ARG A 155 -12.82 9.22 9.02
N HIS A 156 -12.42 9.14 7.74
CA HIS A 156 -12.46 7.90 6.98
C HIS A 156 -11.49 6.86 7.58
N LEU A 157 -10.28 7.26 7.93
CA LEU A 157 -9.29 6.37 8.56
C LEU A 157 -9.81 5.77 9.86
N ILE A 158 -10.36 6.59 10.75
CA ILE A 158 -10.91 6.12 12.04
C ILE A 158 -12.14 5.24 11.83
N ARG A 159 -13.10 5.69 11.01
CA ARG A 159 -14.36 4.99 10.82
C ARG A 159 -14.19 3.67 10.09
N ASP A 160 -13.42 3.67 8.98
CA ASP A 160 -13.45 2.60 7.98
C ASP A 160 -12.21 1.70 8.01
N ALA A 161 -11.04 2.18 8.46
CA ALA A 161 -9.79 1.42 8.43
C ALA A 161 -9.24 1.05 9.81
N ALA A 162 -9.49 1.84 10.86
CA ALA A 162 -8.94 1.61 12.18
C ALA A 162 -9.57 0.40 12.88
N HIS A 163 -8.75 -0.30 13.67
CA HIS A 163 -9.22 -1.39 14.51
C HIS A 163 -10.21 -0.88 15.57
N PRO A 164 -11.31 -1.60 15.87
CA PRO A 164 -12.34 -1.15 16.82
C PRO A 164 -11.81 -0.75 18.20
N ARG A 165 -10.74 -1.41 18.69
CA ARG A 165 -10.15 -1.16 20.00
C ARG A 165 -9.60 0.26 20.19
N VAL A 166 -9.23 0.95 19.13
CA VAL A 166 -8.55 2.25 19.21
C VAL A 166 -9.36 3.40 18.62
N LYS A 167 -10.58 3.15 18.13
CA LYS A 167 -11.38 4.20 17.48
C LYS A 167 -11.69 5.38 18.41
N ASP A 168 -12.03 5.12 19.65
CA ASP A 168 -12.34 6.18 20.62
C ASP A 168 -11.10 7.02 20.93
N GLU A 169 -9.96 6.38 21.18
CA GLU A 169 -8.67 7.03 21.38
C GLU A 169 -8.28 7.88 20.16
N LEU A 170 -8.37 7.32 18.95
CA LEU A 170 -8.08 8.05 17.72
C LEU A 170 -9.00 9.26 17.49
N TRP A 171 -10.25 9.21 17.94
CA TRP A 171 -11.15 10.35 17.90
C TRP A 171 -10.75 11.47 18.88
N GLU A 172 -10.22 11.13 20.05
CA GLU A 172 -9.70 12.09 21.02
C GLU A 172 -8.46 12.78 20.47
N GLU A 173 -7.49 12.00 19.99
CA GLU A 173 -6.27 12.49 19.34
C GLU A 173 -6.58 13.35 18.09
N ALA A 174 -7.55 12.94 17.29
CA ALA A 174 -7.96 13.73 16.12
C ALA A 174 -8.46 15.13 16.50
N ARG A 175 -9.16 15.28 17.64
CA ARG A 175 -9.59 16.60 18.15
C ARG A 175 -8.39 17.43 18.58
N GLU A 176 -7.42 16.85 19.28
CA GLU A 176 -6.21 17.54 19.72
C GLU A 176 -5.36 17.99 18.53
N LEU A 177 -5.32 17.21 17.46
CA LEU A 177 -4.63 17.52 16.20
C LEU A 177 -5.41 18.49 15.29
N GLY A 178 -6.64 18.89 15.65
CA GLY A 178 -7.49 19.75 14.81
C GLY A 178 -8.06 19.06 13.57
N LEU A 179 -8.20 17.73 13.61
CA LEU A 179 -8.71 16.91 12.51
C LEU A 179 -10.18 16.47 12.69
N ALA A 180 -10.79 16.78 13.83
CA ALA A 180 -12.19 16.45 14.14
C ALA A 180 -12.93 17.64 14.75
#